data_023402a91c3af98ad48c3c7072d1d11a
#
_entry.id   023402a91c3af98ad48c3c7072d1d11a
#
_cell.length_a   1.000
_cell.length_b   1.000
_cell.length_c   1.000
_cell.angle_alpha   90.00
_cell.angle_beta   90.00
_cell.angle_gamma   90.00
#
_symmetry.space_group_name_H-M   'P 1'
#
loop_
_entity.id
_entity.type
_entity.pdbx_description
1 polymer ?
#
loop_
_entity_poly.entity_id
_entity_poly.type
_entity_poly.pdbx_seq_one_letter_code
_entity_poly.pdbx_strand_id
1 'polypeptide(L)'
;MFKDLKVLLSNEEYVRLDEEAKEKGMPTMIYIRRLLLGETDELAAAYTEAAARAEALAPGAKFVLSSLFGEDWTQSDQLKRTLGKLFYKMVKNGMLPSVKALDENDPKIMEYERVSNHTHKRPLCGHCAPPLQKPRQSVCALQA
;
A
#
# COMPACT_ATOMS: atom_id res chain seq x y z
N MET A 1 6.62 7.82 -24.99
CA MET A 1 7.94 7.18 -24.86
C MET A 1 8.53 7.52 -23.51
N PHE A 2 8.89 6.52 -22.70
CA PHE A 2 9.46 6.77 -21.39
C PHE A 2 10.98 6.80 -21.46
N LYS A 3 11.58 7.69 -20.72
CA LYS A 3 13.03 7.79 -20.60
C LYS A 3 13.41 7.55 -19.13
N ASP A 4 14.52 6.86 -18.94
CA ASP A 4 15.04 6.64 -17.60
C ASP A 4 15.92 7.81 -17.19
N LEU A 5 15.68 8.32 -15.99
CA LEU A 5 16.51 9.34 -15.39
C LEU A 5 17.19 8.72 -14.16
N LYS A 6 18.51 8.83 -14.10
CA LYS A 6 19.26 8.37 -12.94
C LYS A 6 19.64 9.56 -12.09
N VAL A 7 19.24 9.52 -10.84
CA VAL A 7 19.57 10.56 -9.86
C VAL A 7 20.43 9.88 -8.79
N LEU A 8 21.56 10.49 -8.47
CA LEU A 8 22.42 10.01 -7.41
C LEU A 8 22.04 10.75 -6.12
N LEU A 9 21.71 9.99 -5.12
CA LEU A 9 21.35 10.51 -3.80
C LEU A 9 22.28 9.89 -2.77
N SER A 10 22.65 10.64 -1.76
CA SER A 10 23.31 10.07 -0.58
C SER A 10 22.30 9.23 0.19
N ASN A 11 22.79 8.38 1.08
CA ASN A 11 21.92 7.55 1.89
C ASN A 11 20.97 8.41 2.76
N GLU A 12 21.47 9.52 3.27
CA GLU A 12 20.70 10.43 4.12
C GLU A 12 19.57 11.12 3.33
N GLU A 13 19.88 11.56 2.11
CA GLU A 13 18.89 12.18 1.24
C GLU A 13 17.80 11.20 0.83
N TYR A 14 18.20 9.95 0.54
CA TYR A 14 17.23 8.91 0.19
C TYR A 14 16.30 8.60 1.37
N VAL A 15 16.87 8.42 2.58
CA VAL A 15 16.07 8.12 3.77
C VAL A 15 15.08 9.25 4.05
N ARG A 16 15.49 10.50 3.90
CA ARG A 16 14.59 11.63 4.13
C ARG A 16 13.43 11.64 3.14
N LEU A 17 13.70 11.40 1.87
CA LEU A 17 12.65 11.31 0.86
C LEU A 17 11.71 10.12 1.10
N ASP A 18 12.24 9.00 1.58
CA ASP A 18 11.47 7.82 1.89
C ASP A 18 10.54 8.06 3.10
N GLU A 19 11.02 8.76 4.12
CA GLU A 19 10.21 9.14 5.27
C GLU A 19 9.08 10.12 4.87
N GLU A 20 9.40 11.13 4.08
CA GLU A 20 8.40 12.08 3.57
C GLU A 20 7.34 11.38 2.71
N ALA A 21 7.75 10.42 1.88
CA ALA A 21 6.84 9.63 1.07
C ALA A 21 5.90 8.79 1.93
N LYS A 22 6.43 8.17 2.99
CA LYS A 22 5.64 7.38 3.94
C LYS A 22 4.63 8.23 4.69
N GLU A 23 5.02 9.44 5.12
CA GLU A 23 4.10 10.38 5.76
C GLU A 23 2.92 10.72 4.85
N LYS A 24 3.16 10.79 3.55
CA LYS A 24 2.14 11.08 2.55
C LYS A 24 1.41 9.82 2.06
N GLY A 25 1.75 8.66 2.60
CA GLY A 25 1.11 7.39 2.24
C GLY A 25 1.37 6.95 0.81
N MET A 26 2.51 7.32 0.24
CA MET A 26 2.83 6.96 -1.15
C MET A 26 4.22 6.35 -1.28
N PRO A 27 4.45 5.52 -2.31
CA PRO A 27 5.78 4.96 -2.57
C PRO A 27 6.78 6.06 -2.89
N THR A 28 8.02 5.88 -2.46
CA THR A 28 9.11 6.85 -2.66
C THR A 28 9.28 7.26 -4.12
N MET A 29 9.20 6.30 -5.03
CA MET A 29 9.30 6.59 -6.48
C MET A 29 8.17 7.52 -6.95
N ILE A 30 6.95 7.27 -6.51
CA ILE A 30 5.78 8.09 -6.86
C ILE A 30 5.93 9.47 -6.24
N TYR A 31 6.41 9.55 -5.01
CA TYR A 31 6.66 10.82 -4.35
C TYR A 31 7.70 11.67 -5.09
N ILE A 32 8.82 11.06 -5.48
CA ILE A 32 9.87 11.74 -6.25
C ILE A 32 9.32 12.21 -7.60
N ARG A 33 8.58 11.36 -8.32
CA ARG A 33 7.95 11.77 -9.57
C ARG A 33 7.03 12.97 -9.38
N ARG A 34 6.24 12.95 -8.31
CA ARG A 34 5.32 14.04 -8.00
C ARG A 34 6.04 15.35 -7.68
N LEU A 35 7.19 15.27 -7.03
CA LEU A 35 8.04 16.46 -6.79
C LEU A 35 8.57 17.05 -8.10
N LEU A 36 8.93 16.19 -9.06
CA LEU A 36 9.50 16.63 -10.34
C LEU A 36 8.45 17.13 -11.33
N LEU A 37 7.30 16.48 -11.39
CA LEU A 37 6.28 16.73 -12.40
C LEU A 37 5.06 17.49 -11.87
N GLY A 38 4.95 17.60 -10.56
CA GLY A 38 3.80 18.22 -9.93
C GLY A 38 2.55 17.37 -10.07
N GLU A 39 1.40 18.05 -10.15
CA GLU A 39 0.12 17.35 -10.23
C GLU A 39 -0.19 16.78 -11.61
N THR A 40 0.68 17.00 -12.58
CA THR A 40 0.49 16.52 -13.94
C THR A 40 1.01 15.10 -14.16
N ASP A 41 1.47 14.42 -13.12
CA ASP A 41 1.98 13.06 -13.23
C ASP A 41 0.83 12.05 -13.35
N GLU A 42 0.51 11.67 -14.58
CA GLU A 42 -0.55 10.70 -14.86
C GLU A 42 -0.29 9.33 -14.23
N LEU A 43 0.97 8.91 -14.13
CA LEU A 43 1.31 7.64 -13.52
C LEU A 43 1.06 7.66 -12.01
N ALA A 44 1.42 8.74 -11.33
CA ALA A 44 1.17 8.91 -9.90
C ALA A 44 -0.34 8.94 -9.61
N ALA A 45 -1.10 9.66 -10.42
CA ALA A 45 -2.55 9.73 -10.31
C ALA A 45 -3.19 8.36 -10.53
N ALA A 46 -2.77 7.65 -11.57
CA ALA A 46 -3.30 6.31 -11.86
C ALA A 46 -2.96 5.31 -10.76
N TYR A 47 -1.74 5.36 -10.21
CA TYR A 47 -1.35 4.50 -9.09
C TYR A 47 -2.20 4.78 -7.84
N THR A 48 -2.36 6.04 -7.49
CA THR A 48 -3.14 6.44 -6.30
C THR A 48 -4.59 5.98 -6.44
N GLU A 49 -5.16 6.14 -7.61
CA GLU A 49 -6.52 5.69 -7.89
C GLU A 49 -6.65 4.16 -7.85
N ALA A 50 -5.69 3.44 -8.42
CA ALA A 50 -5.68 1.98 -8.37
C ALA A 50 -5.62 1.47 -6.93
N ALA A 51 -4.75 2.06 -6.11
CA ALA A 51 -4.63 1.69 -4.71
C ALA A 51 -5.95 1.95 -3.95
N ALA A 52 -6.55 3.11 -4.14
CA ALA A 52 -7.81 3.46 -3.48
C ALA A 52 -8.96 2.53 -3.89
N ARG A 53 -9.07 2.22 -5.18
CA ARG A 53 -10.09 1.30 -5.68
C ARG A 53 -9.89 -0.12 -5.17
N ALA A 54 -8.63 -0.58 -5.09
CA ALA A 54 -8.32 -1.90 -4.53
C ALA A 54 -8.69 -1.98 -3.05
N GLU A 55 -8.40 -0.95 -2.28
CA GLU A 55 -8.75 -0.91 -0.85
C GLU A 55 -10.26 -0.86 -0.62
N ALA A 56 -11.02 -0.32 -1.56
CA ALA A 56 -12.47 -0.24 -1.48
C ALA A 56 -13.15 -1.59 -1.73
N LEU A 57 -12.43 -2.58 -2.27
CA LEU A 57 -13.01 -3.90 -2.51
C LEU A 57 -13.24 -4.67 -1.21
N ALA A 58 -14.20 -5.57 -1.22
CA ALA A 58 -14.45 -6.45 -0.08
C ALA A 58 -13.27 -7.42 0.13
N PRO A 59 -12.94 -7.76 1.38
CA PRO A 59 -11.91 -8.76 1.66
C PRO A 59 -12.23 -10.08 0.95
N GLY A 60 -11.23 -10.69 0.33
CA GLY A 60 -11.39 -11.91 -0.46
C GLY A 60 -11.74 -11.67 -1.93
N ALA A 61 -12.02 -10.44 -2.34
CA ALA A 61 -12.30 -10.14 -3.73
C ALA A 61 -11.04 -10.24 -4.57
N LYS A 62 -11.15 -10.94 -5.70
CA LYS A 62 -10.07 -11.03 -6.68
C LYS A 62 -10.28 -10.01 -7.76
N PHE A 63 -9.20 -9.45 -8.26
CA PHE A 63 -9.25 -8.42 -9.29
C PHE A 63 -7.99 -8.38 -10.16
N VAL A 64 -8.12 -7.78 -11.33
CA VAL A 64 -7.01 -7.37 -12.17
C VAL A 64 -7.07 -5.85 -12.31
N LEU A 65 -5.96 -5.20 -12.63
CA LEU A 65 -5.95 -3.73 -12.73
C LEU A 65 -6.98 -3.19 -13.72
N SER A 66 -7.15 -3.84 -14.87
CA SER A 66 -8.14 -3.42 -15.85
C SER A 66 -9.57 -3.46 -15.30
N SER A 67 -9.87 -4.43 -14.43
CA SER A 67 -11.20 -4.52 -13.83
C SER A 67 -11.47 -3.45 -12.76
N LEU A 68 -10.41 -2.96 -12.11
CA LEU A 68 -10.55 -1.86 -11.14
C LEU A 68 -10.98 -0.56 -11.81
N PHE A 69 -10.45 -0.29 -12.99
CA PHE A 69 -10.77 0.93 -13.71
C PHE A 69 -12.02 0.78 -14.57
N GLY A 70 -12.32 -0.43 -15.05
CA GLY A 70 -13.47 -0.67 -15.91
C GLY A 70 -13.46 0.23 -17.15
N GLU A 71 -14.45 1.06 -17.30
CA GLU A 71 -14.56 1.99 -18.43
C GLU A 71 -13.53 3.13 -18.35
N ASP A 72 -13.02 3.44 -17.17
CA ASP A 72 -12.01 4.48 -16.98
C ASP A 72 -10.60 4.01 -17.40
N TRP A 73 -10.46 2.79 -17.92
CA TRP A 73 -9.17 2.25 -18.39
C TRP A 73 -8.79 2.83 -19.75
N THR A 74 -8.71 4.17 -19.80
CA THR A 74 -8.50 4.93 -21.04
C THR A 74 -7.05 5.36 -21.26
N GLN A 75 -6.15 5.08 -20.32
CA GLN A 75 -4.76 5.48 -20.41
C GLN A 75 -4.05 4.79 -21.58
N SER A 76 -2.91 5.35 -22.00
CA SER A 76 -2.10 4.76 -23.07
C SER A 76 -1.61 3.37 -22.68
N ASP A 77 -1.39 2.50 -23.66
CA ASP A 77 -0.92 1.13 -23.40
C ASP A 77 0.42 1.10 -22.69
N GLN A 78 1.26 2.09 -22.93
CA GLN A 78 2.54 2.20 -22.27
C GLN A 78 2.36 2.57 -20.79
N LEU A 79 1.45 3.47 -20.47
CA LEU A 79 1.12 3.83 -19.09
C LEU A 79 0.53 2.62 -18.36
N LYS A 80 -0.37 1.90 -18.99
CA LYS A 80 -0.98 0.68 -18.45
C LYS A 80 0.07 -0.37 -18.08
N ARG A 81 1.04 -0.60 -18.96
CA ARG A 81 2.13 -1.55 -18.70
C ARG A 81 3.03 -1.08 -17.56
N THR A 82 3.35 0.21 -17.53
CA THR A 82 4.18 0.78 -16.46
C THR A 82 3.47 0.74 -15.12
N LEU A 83 2.19 1.08 -15.10
CA LEU A 83 1.35 0.99 -13.92
C LEU A 83 1.26 -0.44 -13.40
N GLY A 84 1.07 -1.42 -14.30
CA GLY A 84 1.03 -2.82 -13.93
C GLY A 84 2.31 -3.29 -13.24
N LYS A 85 3.46 -2.94 -13.80
CA LYS A 85 4.76 -3.28 -13.20
C LYS A 85 4.95 -2.59 -11.84
N LEU A 86 4.60 -1.33 -11.76
CA LEU A 86 4.73 -0.55 -10.53
C LEU A 86 3.81 -1.11 -9.43
N PHE A 87 2.56 -1.36 -9.76
CA PHE A 87 1.58 -1.88 -8.80
C PHE A 87 2.01 -3.25 -8.26
N TYR A 88 2.44 -4.15 -9.14
CA TYR A 88 2.97 -5.45 -8.74
C TYR A 88 4.16 -5.32 -7.80
N LYS A 89 5.12 -4.45 -8.16
CA LYS A 89 6.30 -4.21 -7.34
C LYS A 89 5.92 -3.67 -5.96
N MET A 90 4.97 -2.76 -5.88
CA MET A 90 4.52 -2.19 -4.61
C MET A 90 3.81 -3.23 -3.73
N VAL A 91 3.01 -4.09 -4.33
CA VAL A 91 2.36 -5.20 -3.62
C VAL A 91 3.42 -6.18 -3.07
N LYS A 92 4.41 -6.55 -3.88
CA LYS A 92 5.48 -7.45 -3.45
C LYS A 92 6.36 -6.84 -2.36
N ASN A 93 6.56 -5.55 -2.37
CA ASN A 93 7.35 -4.84 -1.35
C ASN A 93 6.56 -4.56 -0.06
N GLY A 94 5.29 -4.96 0.02
CA GLY A 94 4.46 -4.73 1.19
C GLY A 94 3.95 -3.31 1.36
N MET A 95 4.04 -2.47 0.33
CA MET A 95 3.52 -1.09 0.36
C MET A 95 1.99 -1.05 0.34
N LEU A 96 1.36 -2.12 -0.12
CA LEU A 96 -0.10 -2.30 -0.11
C LEU A 96 -0.43 -3.56 0.71
N PRO A 97 -0.41 -3.48 2.04
CA PRO A 97 -0.61 -4.65 2.88
C PRO A 97 -2.00 -5.27 2.76
N SER A 98 -2.95 -4.51 2.26
CA SER A 98 -4.32 -4.98 2.04
C SER A 98 -4.51 -5.74 0.72
N VAL A 99 -3.47 -5.88 -0.08
CA VAL A 99 -3.53 -6.53 -1.38
C VAL A 99 -2.45 -7.60 -1.47
N LYS A 100 -2.79 -8.75 -2.02
CA LYS A 100 -1.87 -9.84 -2.27
C LYS A 100 -1.85 -10.17 -3.75
N ALA A 101 -0.68 -10.40 -4.31
CA ALA A 101 -0.55 -10.85 -5.69
C ALA A 101 -0.75 -12.37 -5.78
N LEU A 102 -1.51 -12.80 -6.78
CA LEU A 102 -1.76 -14.22 -7.04
C LEU A 102 -0.93 -14.61 -8.27
N ASP A 103 0.23 -15.18 -8.04
CA ASP A 103 1.21 -15.46 -9.10
C ASP A 103 0.91 -16.75 -9.91
N GLU A 104 -0.21 -17.36 -9.64
CA GLU A 104 -0.42 -18.77 -10.04
C GLU A 104 -0.97 -19.02 -11.46
N ASN A 105 -1.59 -18.03 -12.08
CA ASN A 105 -2.41 -18.35 -13.23
C ASN A 105 -1.87 -17.98 -14.61
N ASP A 106 -1.42 -16.79 -14.85
CA ASP A 106 -0.94 -16.38 -16.18
C ASP A 106 0.14 -15.30 -16.03
N PRO A 107 1.35 -15.54 -16.57
CA PRO A 107 2.41 -14.53 -16.52
C PRO A 107 2.09 -13.24 -17.27
N LYS A 108 1.03 -13.22 -18.05
CA LYS A 108 0.65 -12.03 -18.81
C LYS A 108 -0.36 -11.16 -18.07
N ILE A 109 -1.16 -11.76 -17.20
CA ILE A 109 -2.22 -11.03 -16.49
C ILE A 109 -2.06 -11.32 -15.01
N MET A 110 -1.65 -10.31 -14.26
CA MET A 110 -1.50 -10.44 -12.82
C MET A 110 -2.84 -10.25 -12.11
N GLU A 111 -3.23 -11.28 -11.37
CA GLU A 111 -4.39 -11.22 -10.50
C GLU A 111 -3.97 -10.86 -9.08
N TYR A 112 -4.83 -10.16 -8.40
CA TYR A 112 -4.64 -9.73 -7.02
C TYR A 112 -5.86 -10.10 -6.19
N GLU A 113 -5.65 -10.24 -4.89
CA GLU A 113 -6.72 -10.50 -3.93
C GLU A 113 -6.69 -9.45 -2.82
N ARG A 114 -7.86 -8.94 -2.47
CA ARG A 114 -8.01 -8.04 -1.34
C ARG A 114 -8.00 -8.87 -0.05
N VAL A 115 -7.05 -8.63 0.82
CA VAL A 115 -6.94 -9.34 2.10
C VAL A 115 -7.34 -8.43 3.25
N SER A 116 -7.82 -9.01 4.34
CA SER A 116 -8.18 -8.23 5.50
C SER A 116 -6.96 -7.93 6.35
N ASN A 117 -6.91 -6.72 6.88
CA ASN A 117 -5.77 -6.27 7.70
C ASN A 117 -5.94 -6.60 9.18
N HIS A 118 -6.38 -7.81 9.50
CA HIS A 118 -6.61 -8.15 10.90
C HIS A 118 -5.34 -8.47 11.70
N THR A 119 -4.21 -8.59 11.03
CA THR A 119 -3.01 -9.10 11.68
C THR A 119 -2.33 -8.13 12.64
N HIS A 120 -2.60 -6.85 12.50
CA HIS A 120 -1.87 -5.88 13.29
C HIS A 120 -2.42 -5.67 14.71
N LYS A 121 -3.62 -6.12 14.96
CA LYS A 121 -4.23 -5.83 16.24
C LYS A 121 -3.83 -6.77 17.37
N ARG A 122 -3.37 -7.94 17.01
CA ARG A 122 -3.10 -8.94 18.02
C ARG A 122 -2.05 -8.59 19.04
N PRO A 123 -0.92 -8.04 18.62
CA PRO A 123 0.12 -7.77 19.60
C PRO A 123 -0.33 -6.78 20.65
N LEU A 124 -1.15 -5.84 20.26
CA LEU A 124 -1.57 -4.83 21.18
C LEU A 124 -2.55 -5.36 22.20
N CYS A 125 -3.39 -6.26 21.78
CA CYS A 125 -4.38 -6.81 22.67
C CYS A 125 -3.79 -7.60 23.82
N GLY A 126 -2.71 -8.27 23.55
CA GLY A 126 -2.04 -9.03 24.61
C GLY A 126 -1.50 -8.17 25.72
N HIS A 127 -1.14 -6.98 25.43
CA HIS A 127 -0.59 -6.11 26.47
C HIS A 127 -1.68 -5.46 27.30
N CYS A 128 -2.84 -5.32 26.77
CA CYS A 128 -3.90 -4.66 27.49
C CYS A 128 -4.50 -5.52 28.56
N ALA A 129 -4.44 -6.80 28.42
CA ALA A 129 -5.07 -7.68 29.35
C ALA A 129 -4.45 -7.71 30.73
N PRO A 130 -3.16 -7.72 30.87
CA PRO A 130 -2.57 -7.86 32.17
C PRO A 130 -3.00 -6.84 33.17
N PRO A 131 -3.11 -5.64 32.80
CA PRO A 131 -3.38 -4.66 33.83
C PRO A 131 -4.69 -4.79 34.48
N LEU A 132 -5.54 -5.46 33.90
CA LEU A 132 -6.84 -5.49 34.46
C LEU A 132 -6.95 -6.16 35.70
N GLN A 133 -6.16 -7.05 35.90
CA GLN A 133 -6.39 -7.78 36.97
C GLN A 133 -6.13 -7.18 38.14
N LYS A 134 -5.37 -6.39 38.21
CA LYS A 134 -5.04 -5.90 39.34
C LYS A 134 -5.97 -5.43 40.14
N PRO A 135 -6.65 -4.90 39.69
CA PRO A 135 -7.48 -4.22 40.51
C PRO A 135 -8.01 -4.92 41.57
N ARG A 136 -8.46 -5.52 41.51
CA ARG A 136 -9.13 -6.00 42.32
C ARG A 136 -8.62 -6.23 43.40
N GLN A 137 -7.96 -6.33 43.43
CA GLN A 137 -7.57 -6.69 44.38
C GLN A 137 -7.78 -5.96 45.33
N SER A 138 -7.79 -5.38 45.24
CA SER A 138 -7.86 -4.67 46.06
C SER A 138 -8.76 -4.77 46.82
N VAL A 139 -9.09 -4.85 46.79
CA VAL A 139 -9.93 -4.87 47.32
C VAL A 139 -10.02 -5.27 48.36
N CYS A 140 -9.97 -5.57 48.44
CA CYS A 140 -10.21 -6.04 49.28
C CYS A 140 -10.08 -5.59 50.29
N ALA A 141 -9.73 -5.30 50.38
CA ALA A 141 -9.57 -4.87 51.24
C ALA A 141 -10.31 -4.55 51.95
N LEU A 142 -10.50 -4.49 52.11
CA LEU A 142 -11.14 -4.18 52.68
C LEU A 142 -11.59 -4.50 53.52
N GLN A 143 -11.70 -4.56 53.67
CA GLN A 143 -12.30 -4.77 54.32
C GLN A 143 -12.10 -4.83 55.33
N ALA A 144 -11.73 -4.71 55.33
CA ALA A 144 -11.60 -4.85 56.46
C ALA A 144 -12.12 -4.35 57.55
#